data_7fdc9cc854f76159876d8e968ce9cfa5
#
_entry.id   7fdc9cc854f76159876d8e968ce9cfa5
#
_cell.length_a   1.000
_cell.length_b   1.000
_cell.length_c   1.000
_cell.angle_alpha   90.00
_cell.angle_beta   90.00
_cell.angle_gamma   90.00
#
_symmetry.space_group_name_H-M   'P 1'
#
loop_
_entity.id
_entity.type
_entity.pdbx_description
1 polymer ?
#
loop_
_entity_poly.entity_id
_entity_poly.type
_entity_poly.pdbx_seq_one_letter_code
_entity_poly.pdbx_strand_id
1 'polypeptide(L)'
;MLASIKSEFRKLVTVRSTYILSTIALVYMIFYNFYIVGFNVGHHLIYSPSNSHYLMIEVTRASSIAAPILLSSIIAVLLMAHEYRYNTIMYTLTNSNSRNKSIFAKIVAVTGLTVVFSIMIEILSPLLVLFGAHVDHLKLAHQVFYYKDFFGRVLFYGWAYGMIGLLLAVLFRNIVAAIIALFFIPVTIEPLIGLLLSDHMKQYMPFTALTDVLNNGLLVNVPGQLSALRSAVTALVYLAIFWAVAWVLFLRRDAN
;
A
#
# COMPACT_ATOMS: atom_id res chain seq x y z
N MET A 1 -20.47 18.75 0.26
CA MET A 1 -19.68 17.51 0.42
C MET A 1 -19.21 16.97 -0.93
N LEU A 2 -20.07 16.71 -1.90
CA LEU A 2 -19.66 16.23 -3.24
C LEU A 2 -18.66 17.17 -3.95
N ALA A 3 -18.85 18.48 -3.86
CA ALA A 3 -17.92 19.46 -4.44
C ALA A 3 -16.51 19.35 -3.81
N SER A 4 -16.40 19.15 -2.50
CA SER A 4 -15.11 18.96 -1.82
C SER A 4 -14.42 17.67 -2.27
N ILE A 5 -15.18 16.56 -2.39
CA ILE A 5 -14.65 15.28 -2.90
C ILE A 5 -14.16 15.44 -4.34
N LYS A 6 -14.96 16.06 -5.22
CA LYS A 6 -14.59 16.34 -6.61
C LYS A 6 -13.31 17.18 -6.70
N SER A 7 -13.16 18.17 -5.82
CA SER A 7 -11.96 19.01 -5.72
C SER A 7 -10.71 18.17 -5.37
N GLU A 8 -10.81 17.25 -4.40
CA GLU A 8 -9.68 16.41 -4.01
C GLU A 8 -9.27 15.43 -5.14
N PHE A 9 -10.26 14.81 -5.81
CA PHE A 9 -9.95 13.98 -6.99
C PHE A 9 -9.31 14.79 -8.12
N ARG A 10 -9.77 16.03 -8.35
CA ARG A 10 -9.15 16.91 -9.34
C ARG A 10 -7.70 17.23 -9.00
N LYS A 11 -7.36 17.43 -7.72
CA LYS A 11 -5.97 17.61 -7.27
C LYS A 11 -5.12 16.39 -7.63
N LEU A 12 -5.60 15.17 -7.34
CA LEU A 12 -4.89 13.94 -7.69
C LEU A 12 -4.58 13.84 -9.19
N VAL A 13 -5.51 14.26 -10.04
CA VAL A 13 -5.36 14.18 -11.50
C VAL A 13 -4.57 15.36 -12.08
N THR A 14 -4.42 16.50 -11.39
CA THR A 14 -3.74 17.69 -11.94
C THR A 14 -2.34 17.90 -11.43
N VAL A 15 -1.96 17.28 -10.30
CA VAL A 15 -0.66 17.47 -9.67
C VAL A 15 0.42 16.63 -10.37
N ARG A 16 1.51 17.29 -10.81
CA ARG A 16 2.63 16.64 -11.53
C ARG A 16 3.26 15.49 -10.76
N SER A 17 3.38 15.59 -9.43
CA SER A 17 3.96 14.52 -8.60
C SER A 17 3.16 13.22 -8.67
N THR A 18 1.84 13.29 -8.83
CA THR A 18 1.00 12.09 -9.00
C THR A 18 1.38 11.33 -10.27
N TYR A 19 1.54 12.04 -11.39
CA TYR A 19 1.95 11.41 -12.66
C TYR A 19 3.36 10.82 -12.58
N ILE A 20 4.30 11.56 -12.01
CA ILE A 20 5.68 11.08 -11.86
C ILE A 20 5.72 9.80 -11.03
N LEU A 21 5.10 9.80 -9.85
CA LEU A 21 5.07 8.62 -8.97
C LEU A 21 4.30 7.46 -9.59
N SER A 22 3.19 7.72 -10.28
CA SER A 22 2.44 6.68 -11.00
C SER A 22 3.26 6.07 -12.14
N THR A 23 4.00 6.88 -12.89
CA THR A 23 4.90 6.41 -13.96
C THR A 23 6.03 5.56 -13.38
N ILE A 24 6.65 6.00 -12.28
CA ILE A 24 7.69 5.22 -11.60
C ILE A 24 7.13 3.87 -11.13
N ALA A 25 5.91 3.87 -10.55
CA ALA A 25 5.25 2.64 -10.13
C ALA A 25 5.01 1.68 -11.30
N LEU A 26 4.54 2.19 -12.45
CA LEU A 26 4.32 1.40 -13.66
C LEU A 26 5.62 0.84 -14.22
N VAL A 27 6.66 1.66 -14.34
CA VAL A 27 7.99 1.21 -14.81
C VAL A 27 8.56 0.13 -13.89
N TYR A 28 8.46 0.33 -12.58
CA TYR A 28 8.87 -0.68 -11.60
C TYR A 28 8.08 -1.98 -11.79
N MET A 29 6.75 -1.92 -11.94
CA MET A 29 5.92 -3.09 -12.15
C MET A 29 6.27 -3.84 -13.42
N ILE A 30 6.49 -3.13 -14.54
CA ILE A 30 6.89 -3.74 -15.81
C ILE A 30 8.23 -4.44 -15.63
N PHE A 31 9.24 -3.74 -15.12
CA PHE A 31 10.57 -4.32 -14.93
C PHE A 31 10.53 -5.54 -13.99
N TYR A 32 9.89 -5.41 -12.83
CA TYR A 32 9.91 -6.46 -11.82
C TYR A 32 9.09 -7.67 -12.24
N ASN A 33 7.85 -7.50 -12.66
CA ASN A 33 6.97 -8.62 -12.99
C ASN A 33 7.34 -9.27 -14.33
N PHE A 34 7.67 -8.48 -15.35
CA PHE A 34 8.07 -9.02 -16.65
C PHE A 34 9.47 -9.66 -16.58
N TYR A 35 10.46 -8.87 -16.16
CA TYR A 35 11.86 -9.30 -16.25
C TYR A 35 12.26 -10.20 -15.08
N ILE A 36 12.02 -9.79 -13.82
CA ILE A 36 12.51 -10.57 -12.68
C ILE A 36 11.65 -11.80 -12.46
N VAL A 37 10.33 -11.66 -12.36
CA VAL A 37 9.44 -12.80 -12.03
C VAL A 37 9.19 -13.67 -13.25
N GLY A 38 8.76 -13.09 -14.37
CA GLY A 38 8.36 -13.83 -15.56
C GLY A 38 9.53 -14.43 -16.32
N PHE A 39 10.58 -13.64 -16.56
CA PHE A 39 11.72 -14.08 -17.37
C PHE A 39 12.82 -14.75 -16.52
N ASN A 40 13.41 -14.00 -15.59
CA ASN A 40 14.60 -14.47 -14.87
C ASN A 40 14.31 -15.60 -13.88
N VAL A 41 13.31 -15.45 -13.02
CA VAL A 41 12.92 -16.49 -12.05
C VAL A 41 12.39 -17.71 -12.79
N GLY A 42 11.57 -17.51 -13.83
CA GLY A 42 11.08 -18.56 -14.70
C GLY A 42 12.21 -19.36 -15.32
N HIS A 43 13.21 -18.69 -15.91
CA HIS A 43 14.36 -19.33 -16.55
C HIS A 43 15.17 -20.21 -15.59
N HIS A 44 15.44 -19.71 -14.39
CA HIS A 44 16.20 -20.49 -13.39
C HIS A 44 15.41 -21.66 -12.79
N LEU A 45 14.09 -21.64 -12.85
CA LEU A 45 13.23 -22.69 -12.30
C LEU A 45 13.01 -23.89 -13.22
N ILE A 46 13.41 -23.81 -14.50
CA ILE A 46 13.27 -24.91 -15.49
C ILE A 46 13.96 -26.20 -15.04
N TYR A 47 14.96 -26.10 -14.17
CA TYR A 47 15.77 -27.25 -13.74
C TYR A 47 15.25 -28.01 -12.52
N SER A 48 14.11 -27.63 -11.92
CA SER A 48 13.58 -28.34 -10.76
C SER A 48 12.12 -28.79 -10.97
N PRO A 49 11.80 -30.09 -10.95
CA PRO A 49 10.50 -30.65 -11.34
C PRO A 49 9.44 -30.66 -10.22
N SER A 50 9.51 -29.82 -9.21
CA SER A 50 8.58 -29.86 -8.08
C SER A 50 7.65 -28.64 -7.97
N ASN A 51 6.52 -28.79 -7.26
CA ASN A 51 5.55 -27.72 -6.96
C ASN A 51 6.15 -26.45 -6.31
N SER A 52 7.42 -26.47 -5.93
CA SER A 52 8.19 -25.35 -5.39
C SER A 52 8.36 -24.17 -6.36
N HIS A 53 8.35 -24.44 -7.68
CA HIS A 53 8.40 -23.39 -8.73
C HIS A 53 7.28 -22.37 -8.61
N TYR A 54 6.10 -22.90 -8.35
CA TYR A 54 4.88 -22.16 -8.23
C TYR A 54 4.93 -21.20 -7.07
N LEU A 55 5.30 -21.74 -5.92
CA LEU A 55 5.44 -21.00 -4.68
C LEU A 55 6.43 -19.84 -4.83
N MET A 56 7.54 -20.07 -5.54
CA MET A 56 8.59 -19.07 -5.71
C MET A 56 8.15 -17.91 -6.60
N ILE A 57 7.41 -18.19 -7.68
CA ILE A 57 6.83 -17.17 -8.54
C ILE A 57 5.83 -16.32 -7.76
N GLU A 58 4.96 -16.94 -6.97
CA GLU A 58 3.95 -16.23 -6.20
C GLU A 58 4.56 -15.38 -5.07
N VAL A 59 5.56 -15.88 -4.36
CA VAL A 59 6.30 -15.12 -3.33
C VAL A 59 6.99 -13.91 -3.94
N THR A 60 7.66 -14.10 -5.08
CA THR A 60 8.36 -13.01 -5.78
C THR A 60 7.36 -12.00 -6.33
N ARG A 61 6.22 -12.46 -6.83
CA ARG A 61 5.12 -11.60 -7.28
C ARG A 61 4.53 -10.79 -6.11
N ALA A 62 4.30 -11.41 -4.96
CA ALA A 62 3.84 -10.70 -3.77
C ALA A 62 4.81 -9.59 -3.35
N SER A 63 6.12 -9.84 -3.44
CA SER A 63 7.15 -8.84 -3.18
C SER A 63 7.10 -7.67 -4.18
N SER A 64 6.68 -7.91 -5.42
CA SER A 64 6.53 -6.88 -6.45
C SER A 64 5.41 -5.87 -6.16
N ILE A 65 4.45 -6.23 -5.33
CA ILE A 65 3.25 -5.42 -5.04
C ILE A 65 3.57 -4.31 -4.03
N ALA A 66 4.49 -4.54 -3.11
CA ALA A 66 4.78 -3.62 -2.02
C ALA A 66 5.25 -2.24 -2.49
N ALA A 67 6.15 -2.16 -3.48
CA ALA A 67 6.71 -0.89 -3.94
C ALA A 67 5.67 0.02 -4.64
N PRO A 68 4.83 -0.44 -5.59
CA PRO A 68 3.75 0.37 -6.16
C PRO A 68 2.74 0.86 -5.12
N ILE A 69 2.42 0.04 -4.12
CA ILE A 69 1.54 0.43 -3.02
C ILE A 69 2.19 1.51 -2.15
N LEU A 70 3.47 1.40 -1.83
CA LEU A 70 4.20 2.45 -1.12
C LEU A 70 4.20 3.76 -1.92
N LEU A 71 4.40 3.72 -3.24
CA LEU A 71 4.34 4.91 -4.09
C LEU A 71 2.94 5.55 -4.10
N SER A 72 1.87 4.74 -4.12
CA SER A 72 0.50 5.25 -3.99
C SER A 72 0.27 5.90 -2.62
N SER A 73 0.88 5.36 -1.56
CA SER A 73 0.81 5.93 -0.20
C SER A 73 1.57 7.24 -0.09
N ILE A 74 2.68 7.41 -0.82
CA ILE A 74 3.37 8.71 -0.93
C ILE A 74 2.46 9.74 -1.60
N ILE A 75 1.70 9.36 -2.65
CA ILE A 75 0.71 10.26 -3.26
C ILE A 75 -0.34 10.67 -2.22
N ALA A 76 -0.79 9.75 -1.36
CA ALA A 76 -1.71 10.07 -0.25
C ALA A 76 -1.09 11.04 0.76
N VAL A 77 0.20 10.88 1.10
CA VAL A 77 0.94 11.87 1.91
C VAL A 77 0.93 13.24 1.25
N LEU A 78 1.27 13.31 -0.05
CA LEU A 78 1.36 14.56 -0.78
C LEU A 78 0.01 15.29 -0.88
N LEU A 79 -1.09 14.57 -0.99
CA LEU A 79 -2.44 15.14 -1.05
C LEU A 79 -2.75 16.04 0.16
N MET A 80 -2.24 15.69 1.33
CA MET A 80 -2.43 16.46 2.57
C MET A 80 -1.25 17.41 2.84
N ALA A 81 -0.03 16.91 2.72
CA ALA A 81 1.16 17.63 3.13
C ALA A 81 1.47 18.84 2.23
N HIS A 82 1.09 18.82 0.96
CA HIS A 82 1.19 19.99 0.07
C HIS A 82 0.34 21.15 0.58
N GLU A 83 -0.84 20.91 1.15
CA GLU A 83 -1.67 21.99 1.67
C GLU A 83 -1.01 22.69 2.87
N TYR A 84 -0.30 21.96 3.71
CA TYR A 84 0.49 22.56 4.78
C TYR A 84 1.69 23.32 4.22
N ARG A 85 2.42 22.74 3.26
CA ARG A 85 3.61 23.38 2.67
C ARG A 85 3.31 24.70 1.98
N TYR A 86 2.17 24.78 1.27
CA TYR A 86 1.79 25.98 0.50
C TYR A 86 0.78 26.86 1.23
N ASN A 87 0.53 26.60 2.52
CA ASN A 87 -0.45 27.33 3.35
C ASN A 87 -1.85 27.40 2.74
N THR A 88 -2.19 26.45 1.86
CA THR A 88 -3.51 26.39 1.22
C THR A 88 -4.57 25.71 2.07
N ILE A 89 -4.17 25.14 3.21
CA ILE A 89 -5.10 24.46 4.12
C ILE A 89 -6.21 25.40 4.63
N MET A 90 -5.89 26.68 4.86
CA MET A 90 -6.88 27.69 5.27
C MET A 90 -7.97 27.87 4.22
N TYR A 91 -7.60 27.98 2.94
CA TYR A 91 -8.56 28.08 1.84
C TYR A 91 -9.43 26.83 1.71
N THR A 92 -8.83 25.65 1.89
CA THR A 92 -9.55 24.37 1.85
C THR A 92 -10.56 24.28 2.99
N LEU A 93 -10.18 24.70 4.21
CA LEU A 93 -11.05 24.69 5.37
C LEU A 93 -12.19 25.72 5.25
N THR A 94 -11.91 26.91 4.74
CA THR A 94 -12.93 27.96 4.53
C THR A 94 -13.93 27.53 3.45
N ASN A 95 -13.46 26.98 2.35
CA ASN A 95 -14.30 26.55 1.23
C ASN A 95 -15.14 25.30 1.55
N SER A 96 -14.63 24.38 2.40
CA SER A 96 -15.36 23.18 2.80
C SER A 96 -16.42 23.42 3.86
N ASN A 97 -16.48 24.62 4.44
CA ASN A 97 -17.41 25.04 5.50
C ASN A 97 -17.36 24.17 6.80
N SER A 98 -16.45 23.20 6.88
CA SER A 98 -16.14 22.45 8.11
C SER A 98 -14.87 21.59 7.95
N ARG A 99 -14.08 21.50 9.03
CA ARG A 99 -12.86 20.66 9.08
C ARG A 99 -13.18 19.18 8.83
N ASN A 100 -14.30 18.70 9.36
CA ASN A 100 -14.75 17.32 9.17
C ASN A 100 -15.03 16.98 7.70
N LYS A 101 -15.65 17.88 6.93
CA LYS A 101 -15.90 17.65 5.50
C LYS A 101 -14.62 17.59 4.69
N SER A 102 -13.63 18.43 5.04
CA SER A 102 -12.33 18.43 4.37
C SER A 102 -11.58 17.11 4.56
N ILE A 103 -11.43 16.64 5.82
CA ILE A 103 -10.71 15.39 6.08
C ILE A 103 -11.43 14.17 5.50
N PHE A 104 -12.77 14.15 5.57
CA PHE A 104 -13.56 13.10 4.96
C PHE A 104 -13.41 13.05 3.43
N ALA A 105 -13.38 14.21 2.77
CA ALA A 105 -13.15 14.28 1.33
C ALA A 105 -11.77 13.69 0.94
N LYS A 106 -10.74 13.93 1.76
CA LYS A 106 -9.39 13.36 1.55
C LYS A 106 -9.36 11.86 1.78
N ILE A 107 -10.05 11.36 2.82
CA ILE A 107 -10.18 9.92 3.06
C ILE A 107 -10.82 9.24 1.84
N VAL A 108 -11.91 9.79 1.32
CA VAL A 108 -12.58 9.24 0.12
C VAL A 108 -11.66 9.30 -1.11
N ALA A 109 -10.93 10.40 -1.30
CA ALA A 109 -10.02 10.54 -2.43
C ALA A 109 -8.85 9.55 -2.35
N VAL A 110 -8.25 9.36 -1.16
CA VAL A 110 -7.19 8.38 -0.93
C VAL A 110 -7.70 6.95 -1.10
N THR A 111 -8.89 6.65 -0.59
CA THR A 111 -9.53 5.34 -0.81
C THR A 111 -9.72 5.06 -2.30
N GLY A 112 -10.26 6.02 -3.05
CA GLY A 112 -10.40 5.88 -4.50
C GLY A 112 -9.07 5.68 -5.22
N LEU A 113 -8.04 6.46 -4.86
CA LEU A 113 -6.69 6.33 -5.40
C LEU A 113 -6.11 4.92 -5.16
N THR A 114 -6.12 4.47 -3.91
CA THR A 114 -5.51 3.18 -3.52
C THR A 114 -6.27 2.00 -4.11
N VAL A 115 -7.59 2.06 -4.20
CA VAL A 115 -8.41 1.05 -4.87
C VAL A 115 -8.05 0.96 -6.36
N VAL A 116 -7.95 2.09 -7.06
CA VAL A 116 -7.56 2.11 -8.48
C VAL A 116 -6.15 1.53 -8.67
N PHE A 117 -5.18 1.92 -7.82
CA PHE A 117 -3.84 1.36 -7.87
C PHE A 117 -3.82 -0.14 -7.60
N SER A 118 -4.55 -0.61 -6.59
CA SER A 118 -4.61 -2.04 -6.25
C SER A 118 -5.22 -2.86 -7.39
N ILE A 119 -6.31 -2.39 -8.00
CA ILE A 119 -6.92 -3.04 -9.16
C ILE A 119 -5.94 -3.08 -10.33
N MET A 120 -5.26 -1.96 -10.61
CA MET A 120 -4.27 -1.89 -11.67
C MET A 120 -3.12 -2.88 -11.43
N ILE A 121 -2.60 -2.97 -10.21
CA ILE A 121 -1.56 -3.92 -9.83
C ILE A 121 -2.03 -5.36 -10.05
N GLU A 122 -3.24 -5.70 -9.59
CA GLU A 122 -3.79 -7.06 -9.69
C GLU A 122 -4.06 -7.51 -11.12
N ILE A 123 -4.35 -6.59 -12.02
CA ILE A 123 -4.54 -6.91 -13.44
C ILE A 123 -3.19 -6.97 -14.16
N LEU A 124 -2.32 -5.97 -13.96
CA LEU A 124 -1.07 -5.87 -14.71
C LEU A 124 -0.01 -6.87 -14.24
N SER A 125 0.10 -7.13 -12.93
CA SER A 125 1.13 -8.04 -12.41
C SER A 125 1.05 -9.44 -13.04
N PRO A 126 -0.08 -10.17 -13.01
CA PRO A 126 -0.16 -11.48 -13.62
C PRO A 126 0.02 -11.46 -15.16
N LEU A 127 -0.49 -10.43 -15.83
CA LEU A 127 -0.31 -10.29 -17.28
C LEU A 127 1.17 -10.12 -17.66
N LEU A 128 1.91 -9.30 -16.92
CA LEU A 128 3.32 -9.08 -17.15
C LEU A 128 4.16 -10.32 -16.85
N VAL A 129 3.81 -11.05 -15.78
CA VAL A 129 4.47 -12.34 -15.46
C VAL A 129 4.21 -13.37 -16.56
N LEU A 130 2.99 -13.50 -17.04
CA LEU A 130 2.65 -14.42 -18.13
C LEU A 130 3.38 -14.05 -19.42
N PHE A 131 3.47 -12.75 -19.72
CA PHE A 131 4.16 -12.29 -20.92
C PHE A 131 5.67 -12.57 -20.83
N GLY A 132 6.30 -12.34 -19.67
CA GLY A 132 7.71 -12.65 -19.44
C GLY A 132 7.98 -14.17 -19.56
N ALA A 133 7.12 -14.98 -18.94
CA ALA A 133 7.21 -16.43 -19.04
C ALA A 133 6.98 -16.97 -20.46
N HIS A 134 6.10 -16.33 -21.23
CA HIS A 134 5.87 -16.70 -22.64
C HIS A 134 7.08 -16.41 -23.51
N VAL A 135 7.78 -15.31 -23.28
CA VAL A 135 9.02 -14.96 -23.99
C VAL A 135 10.10 -16.01 -23.70
N ASP A 136 10.13 -16.57 -22.50
CA ASP A 136 11.07 -17.65 -22.11
C ASP A 136 10.52 -19.07 -22.40
N HIS A 137 9.48 -19.21 -23.22
CA HIS A 137 8.86 -20.47 -23.60
C HIS A 137 8.30 -21.32 -22.45
N LEU A 138 8.01 -20.73 -21.30
CA LEU A 138 7.43 -21.39 -20.14
C LEU A 138 5.92 -21.52 -20.24
N LYS A 139 5.39 -22.72 -19.96
CA LYS A 139 3.93 -22.99 -19.95
C LYS A 139 3.34 -22.72 -18.55
N LEU A 140 3.22 -21.47 -18.14
CA LEU A 140 2.67 -21.08 -16.83
C LEU A 140 1.16 -20.70 -16.87
N ALA A 141 0.50 -20.82 -18.01
CA ALA A 141 -0.73 -20.12 -18.36
C ALA A 141 -1.94 -20.30 -17.42
N HIS A 142 -2.09 -21.40 -16.70
CA HIS A 142 -3.33 -21.64 -15.94
C HIS A 142 -3.29 -21.27 -14.46
N GLN A 143 -2.13 -21.09 -13.92
CA GLN A 143 -1.96 -21.10 -12.47
C GLN A 143 -1.78 -19.68 -11.85
N VAL A 144 -1.35 -18.69 -12.63
CA VAL A 144 -1.09 -17.31 -12.14
C VAL A 144 -2.37 -16.55 -11.74
N PHE A 145 -3.53 -16.99 -12.23
CA PHE A 145 -4.84 -16.37 -11.94
C PHE A 145 -5.64 -17.06 -10.81
N TYR A 146 -5.10 -18.08 -10.15
CA TYR A 146 -5.89 -18.96 -9.28
C TYR A 146 -6.19 -18.41 -7.87
N TYR A 147 -5.71 -17.20 -7.53
CA TYR A 147 -5.85 -16.67 -6.18
C TYR A 147 -6.99 -15.65 -6.05
N LYS A 148 -8.24 -16.13 -5.98
CA LYS A 148 -9.41 -15.27 -5.70
C LYS A 148 -9.28 -14.51 -4.37
N ASP A 149 -8.69 -15.14 -3.36
CA ASP A 149 -8.52 -14.53 -2.04
C ASP A 149 -7.40 -13.47 -2.00
N PHE A 150 -6.48 -13.51 -2.94
CA PHE A 150 -5.35 -12.58 -3.00
C PHE A 150 -5.77 -11.17 -3.38
N PHE A 151 -6.75 -11.02 -4.29
CA PHE A 151 -7.28 -9.73 -4.71
C PHE A 151 -7.79 -8.88 -3.53
N GLY A 152 -8.60 -9.48 -2.65
CA GLY A 152 -9.10 -8.80 -1.46
C GLY A 152 -8.00 -8.37 -0.49
N ARG A 153 -6.93 -9.17 -0.38
CA ARG A 153 -5.76 -8.88 0.47
C ARG A 153 -4.96 -7.70 -0.07
N VAL A 154 -4.71 -7.65 -1.37
CA VAL A 154 -3.99 -6.54 -2.01
C VAL A 154 -4.79 -5.25 -1.92
N LEU A 155 -6.12 -5.31 -2.15
CA LEU A 155 -6.99 -4.15 -1.95
C LEU A 155 -6.92 -3.63 -0.52
N PHE A 156 -7.02 -4.51 0.46
CA PHE A 156 -6.95 -4.14 1.87
C PHE A 156 -5.58 -3.56 2.24
N TYR A 157 -4.52 -4.22 1.82
CA TYR A 157 -3.14 -3.79 2.06
C TYR A 157 -2.86 -2.41 1.45
N GLY A 158 -3.25 -2.21 0.18
CA GLY A 158 -3.09 -0.93 -0.51
C GLY A 158 -3.89 0.19 0.15
N TRP A 159 -5.15 -0.08 0.51
CA TRP A 159 -5.99 0.87 1.21
C TRP A 159 -5.41 1.24 2.58
N ALA A 160 -4.99 0.27 3.37
CA ALA A 160 -4.42 0.49 4.70
C ALA A 160 -3.14 1.33 4.64
N TYR A 161 -2.24 1.03 3.71
CA TYR A 161 -1.02 1.84 3.50
C TYR A 161 -1.35 3.28 3.05
N GLY A 162 -2.31 3.47 2.16
CA GLY A 162 -2.78 4.79 1.78
C GLY A 162 -3.36 5.58 2.95
N MET A 163 -4.13 4.92 3.81
CA MET A 163 -4.68 5.51 5.04
C MET A 163 -3.58 5.86 6.05
N ILE A 164 -2.54 5.03 6.19
CA ILE A 164 -1.36 5.33 7.01
C ILE A 164 -0.62 6.55 6.44
N GLY A 165 -0.41 6.62 5.12
CA GLY A 165 0.23 7.77 4.48
C GLY A 165 -0.50 9.08 4.77
N LEU A 166 -1.83 9.11 4.59
CA LEU A 166 -2.64 10.28 4.91
C LEU A 166 -2.58 10.63 6.40
N LEU A 167 -2.65 9.64 7.28
CA LEU A 167 -2.53 9.80 8.73
C LEU A 167 -1.21 10.45 9.13
N LEU A 168 -0.09 9.94 8.61
CA LEU A 168 1.23 10.48 8.90
C LEU A 168 1.37 11.94 8.42
N ALA A 169 0.78 12.27 7.27
CA ALA A 169 0.76 13.65 6.78
C ALA A 169 -0.03 14.59 7.72
N VAL A 170 -1.14 14.12 8.28
CA VAL A 170 -1.92 14.88 9.29
C VAL A 170 -1.14 15.07 10.59
N LEU A 171 -0.43 14.03 11.04
CA LEU A 171 0.34 14.06 12.29
C LEU A 171 1.57 14.97 12.20
N PHE A 172 2.38 14.79 11.18
CA PHE A 172 3.67 15.49 11.05
C PHE A 172 3.55 16.87 10.39
N ARG A 173 2.50 17.14 9.60
CA ARG A 173 2.33 18.40 8.83
C ARG A 173 3.54 18.78 7.96
N ASN A 174 4.41 17.85 7.73
CA ASN A 174 5.66 17.99 6.97
C ASN A 174 5.79 16.84 5.98
N ILE A 175 6.02 17.16 4.70
CA ILE A 175 6.14 16.17 3.62
C ILE A 175 7.26 15.19 3.92
N VAL A 176 8.45 15.72 4.25
CA VAL A 176 9.66 14.91 4.42
C VAL A 176 9.52 13.98 5.63
N ALA A 177 9.07 14.53 6.77
CA ALA A 177 8.85 13.74 7.99
C ALA A 177 7.81 12.64 7.79
N ALA A 178 6.70 12.92 7.10
CA ALA A 178 5.66 11.93 6.83
C ALA A 178 6.16 10.81 5.90
N ILE A 179 6.90 11.13 4.84
CA ILE A 179 7.47 10.14 3.93
C ILE A 179 8.54 9.30 4.64
N ILE A 180 9.45 9.93 5.39
CA ILE A 180 10.47 9.20 6.17
C ILE A 180 9.79 8.25 7.15
N ALA A 181 8.78 8.71 7.89
CA ALA A 181 8.05 7.87 8.84
C ALA A 181 7.36 6.69 8.16
N LEU A 182 6.77 6.89 6.96
CA LEU A 182 6.12 5.83 6.19
C LEU A 182 7.06 4.67 5.85
N PHE A 183 8.35 4.94 5.61
CA PHE A 183 9.37 3.92 5.35
C PHE A 183 10.08 3.45 6.61
N PHE A 184 10.43 4.37 7.48
CA PHE A 184 11.31 4.09 8.61
C PHE A 184 10.61 3.30 9.72
N ILE A 185 9.31 3.54 9.94
CA ILE A 185 8.56 2.82 10.98
C ILE A 185 8.49 1.33 10.65
N PRO A 186 8.00 0.87 9.48
CA PRO A 186 7.90 -0.56 9.20
C PRO A 186 9.23 -1.27 9.00
N VAL A 187 10.26 -0.57 8.48
CA VAL A 187 11.54 -1.21 8.13
C VAL A 187 12.52 -1.21 9.29
N THR A 188 12.44 -0.23 10.18
CA THR A 188 13.46 -0.05 11.24
C THR A 188 12.84 -0.08 12.63
N ILE A 189 11.85 0.76 12.91
CA ILE A 189 11.31 0.90 14.28
C ILE A 189 10.59 -0.36 14.71
N GLU A 190 9.68 -0.86 13.88
CA GLU A 190 8.89 -2.04 14.24
C GLU A 190 9.75 -3.30 14.41
N PRO A 191 10.69 -3.64 13.51
CA PRO A 191 11.60 -4.76 13.73
C PRO A 191 12.47 -4.61 14.99
N LEU A 192 12.97 -3.40 15.30
CA LEU A 192 13.73 -3.15 16.54
C LEU A 192 12.90 -3.39 17.80
N ILE A 193 11.66 -2.91 17.84
CA ILE A 193 10.73 -3.20 18.93
C ILE A 193 10.45 -4.72 18.99
N GLY A 194 10.31 -5.34 17.83
CA GLY A 194 10.12 -6.79 17.71
C GLY A 194 11.24 -7.62 18.35
N LEU A 195 12.49 -7.15 18.36
CA LEU A 195 13.58 -7.84 19.04
C LEU A 195 13.39 -7.92 20.57
N LEU A 196 12.64 -6.97 21.14
CA LEU A 196 12.36 -6.91 22.57
C LEU A 196 11.10 -7.68 22.98
N LEU A 197 10.29 -8.09 22.00
CA LEU A 197 9.01 -8.77 22.23
C LEU A 197 9.13 -10.29 22.03
N SER A 198 8.27 -11.04 22.72
CA SER A 198 8.11 -12.48 22.44
C SER A 198 7.49 -12.71 21.06
N ASP A 199 7.73 -13.89 20.46
CA ASP A 199 7.22 -14.21 19.13
C ASP A 199 5.68 -14.13 19.05
N HIS A 200 4.98 -14.44 20.14
CA HIS A 200 3.54 -14.26 20.23
C HIS A 200 3.08 -12.79 20.19
N MET A 201 3.90 -11.86 20.62
CA MET A 201 3.56 -10.43 20.59
C MET A 201 3.89 -9.78 19.27
N LYS A 202 4.97 -10.22 18.60
CA LYS A 202 5.41 -9.66 17.29
C LYS A 202 4.32 -9.72 16.24
N GLN A 203 3.57 -10.81 16.19
CA GLN A 203 2.49 -11.02 15.22
C GLN A 203 1.35 -9.99 15.31
N TYR A 204 1.21 -9.30 16.45
CA TYR A 204 0.19 -8.27 16.64
C TYR A 204 0.71 -6.85 16.38
N MET A 205 1.95 -6.69 15.93
CA MET A 205 2.46 -5.37 15.57
C MET A 205 1.79 -4.83 14.30
N PRO A 206 1.58 -3.52 14.16
CA PRO A 206 0.71 -2.94 13.13
C PRO A 206 1.15 -3.24 11.70
N PHE A 207 2.44 -3.08 11.38
CA PHE A 207 2.94 -3.33 10.02
C PHE A 207 3.22 -4.82 9.77
N THR A 208 3.62 -5.56 10.80
CA THR A 208 3.72 -7.02 10.74
C THR A 208 2.35 -7.63 10.41
N ALA A 209 1.29 -7.22 11.12
CA ALA A 209 -0.06 -7.66 10.84
C ALA A 209 -0.50 -7.31 9.40
N LEU A 210 -0.19 -6.09 8.91
CA LEU A 210 -0.46 -5.71 7.52
C LEU A 210 0.27 -6.60 6.52
N THR A 211 1.55 -6.87 6.74
CA THR A 211 2.35 -7.73 5.89
C THR A 211 1.84 -9.17 5.90
N ASP A 212 1.41 -9.65 7.06
CA ASP A 212 0.81 -10.98 7.22
C ASP A 212 -0.52 -11.11 6.46
N VAL A 213 -1.33 -10.05 6.36
CA VAL A 213 -2.53 -10.07 5.48
C VAL A 213 -2.14 -10.39 4.04
N LEU A 214 -1.08 -9.76 3.53
CA LEU A 214 -0.64 -9.98 2.15
C LEU A 214 -0.02 -11.37 1.96
N ASN A 215 0.86 -11.78 2.87
CA ASN A 215 1.69 -12.97 2.73
C ASN A 215 1.02 -14.27 3.21
N ASN A 216 -0.08 -14.18 3.96
CA ASN A 216 -0.75 -15.36 4.51
C ASN A 216 -1.27 -16.28 3.41
N GLY A 217 -0.85 -17.55 3.44
CA GLY A 217 -1.20 -18.55 2.43
C GLY A 217 -0.29 -18.55 1.18
N LEU A 218 0.65 -17.61 1.04
CA LEU A 218 1.67 -17.61 -0.01
C LEU A 218 2.95 -18.31 0.46
N LEU A 219 3.29 -18.16 1.71
CA LEU A 219 4.43 -18.84 2.34
C LEU A 219 3.93 -20.07 3.09
N VAL A 220 4.74 -21.13 3.08
CA VAL A 220 4.56 -22.27 3.97
C VAL A 220 4.27 -21.76 5.36
N ASN A 221 3.23 -22.27 6.02
CA ASN A 221 2.81 -21.88 7.34
C ASN A 221 4.00 -21.58 8.27
N VAL A 222 4.32 -20.30 8.41
CA VAL A 222 5.37 -19.88 9.35
C VAL A 222 4.78 -20.04 10.74
N PRO A 223 5.39 -20.83 11.62
CA PRO A 223 4.91 -21.01 12.98
C PRO A 223 4.74 -19.63 13.64
N GLY A 224 3.56 -19.35 14.15
CA GLY A 224 3.27 -18.07 14.82
C GLY A 224 2.63 -16.98 13.95
N GLN A 225 2.38 -17.21 12.64
CA GLN A 225 1.59 -16.27 11.84
C GLN A 225 0.09 -16.30 12.22
N LEU A 226 -0.50 -15.11 12.30
CA LEU A 226 -1.95 -14.96 12.42
C LEU A 226 -2.63 -15.37 11.11
N SER A 227 -3.86 -15.91 11.21
CA SER A 227 -4.69 -16.07 10.00
C SER A 227 -4.95 -14.71 9.34
N ALA A 228 -5.13 -14.67 8.02
CA ALA A 228 -5.35 -13.43 7.27
C ALA A 228 -6.47 -12.56 7.86
N LEU A 229 -7.56 -13.18 8.35
CA LEU A 229 -8.65 -12.47 8.99
C LEU A 229 -8.22 -11.82 10.32
N ARG A 230 -7.49 -12.54 11.18
CA ARG A 230 -7.01 -11.98 12.46
C ARG A 230 -6.02 -10.87 12.23
N SER A 231 -5.12 -11.01 11.27
CA SER A 231 -4.17 -9.96 10.86
C SER A 231 -4.91 -8.72 10.35
N ALA A 232 -5.93 -8.89 9.50
CA ALA A 232 -6.75 -7.78 9.01
C ALA A 232 -7.49 -7.05 10.14
N VAL A 233 -8.09 -7.80 11.07
CA VAL A 233 -8.77 -7.22 12.25
C VAL A 233 -7.77 -6.45 13.11
N THR A 234 -6.60 -7.01 13.38
CA THR A 234 -5.53 -6.34 14.15
C THR A 234 -5.12 -5.02 13.48
N ALA A 235 -4.85 -5.05 12.17
CA ALA A 235 -4.51 -3.85 11.41
C ALA A 235 -5.63 -2.79 11.43
N LEU A 236 -6.89 -3.20 11.30
CA LEU A 236 -8.05 -2.30 11.39
C LEU A 236 -8.17 -1.63 12.77
N VAL A 237 -7.93 -2.37 13.85
CA VAL A 237 -7.95 -1.82 15.21
C VAL A 237 -6.88 -0.74 15.37
N TYR A 238 -5.65 -0.98 14.93
CA TYR A 238 -4.59 0.03 14.95
C TYR A 238 -4.94 1.25 14.09
N LEU A 239 -5.43 1.03 12.86
CA LEU A 239 -5.86 2.12 11.99
C LEU A 239 -6.96 2.95 12.65
N ALA A 240 -7.97 2.32 13.25
CA ALA A 240 -9.06 3.02 13.92
C ALA A 240 -8.56 3.88 15.10
N ILE A 241 -7.68 3.32 15.94
CA ILE A 241 -7.10 4.05 17.08
C ILE A 241 -6.27 5.25 16.58
N PHE A 242 -5.35 5.02 15.64
CA PHE A 242 -4.47 6.08 15.13
C PHE A 242 -5.27 7.16 14.39
N TRP A 243 -6.31 6.78 13.63
CA TRP A 243 -7.20 7.75 12.99
C TRP A 243 -8.05 8.53 13.98
N ALA A 244 -8.52 7.92 15.06
CA ALA A 244 -9.22 8.64 16.11
C ALA A 244 -8.33 9.72 16.73
N VAL A 245 -7.08 9.38 17.05
CA VAL A 245 -6.09 10.34 17.56
C VAL A 245 -5.80 11.45 16.54
N ALA A 246 -5.53 11.08 15.29
CA ALA A 246 -5.24 12.05 14.22
C ALA A 246 -6.42 12.99 13.96
N TRP A 247 -7.65 12.47 14.01
CA TRP A 247 -8.87 13.25 13.85
C TRP A 247 -9.03 14.29 14.96
N VAL A 248 -8.86 13.89 16.22
CA VAL A 248 -8.91 14.79 17.37
C VAL A 248 -7.82 15.87 17.27
N LEU A 249 -6.60 15.48 16.91
CA LEU A 249 -5.49 16.43 16.72
C LEU A 249 -5.77 17.40 15.57
N PHE A 250 -6.32 16.92 14.46
CA PHE A 250 -6.69 17.77 13.32
C PHE A 250 -7.76 18.81 13.68
N LEU A 251 -8.74 18.42 14.51
CA LEU A 251 -9.80 19.32 14.94
C LEU A 251 -9.32 20.37 15.96
N ARG A 252 -8.41 19.98 16.87
CA ARG A 252 -7.95 20.85 17.97
C ARG A 252 -6.78 21.75 17.60
N ARG A 253 -5.93 21.34 16.65
CA ARG A 253 -4.77 22.14 16.24
C ARG A 253 -5.19 23.28 15.32
N ASP A 254 -4.65 24.47 15.57
CA ASP A 254 -4.80 25.60 14.68
C ASP A 254 -4.13 25.32 13.33
N ALA A 255 -4.63 26.00 12.29
CA ALA A 255 -4.18 25.79 10.92
C ALA A 255 -2.88 26.56 10.59
N ASN A 256 -2.18 27.07 11.61
CA ASN A 256 -0.91 27.80 11.49
C ASN A 256 0.27 26.87 11.23
#